data_3123f54efaf7d8bf696854e55efb7ef0
#
_entry.id   3123f54efaf7d8bf696854e55efb7ef0
#
_cell.length_a   1.000
_cell.length_b   1.000
_cell.length_c   1.000
_cell.angle_alpha   90.00
_cell.angle_beta   90.00
_cell.angle_gamma   90.00
#
_symmetry.space_group_name_H-M   'P 1'
#
loop_
_entity.id
_entity.type
_entity.pdbx_description
1 polymer ?
#
loop_
_entity_poly.entity_id
_entity_poly.type
_entity_poly.pdbx_seq_one_letter_code
_entity_poly.pdbx_strand_id
1 'polypeptide(L)'
;MVRRMCADMRIPFLHMSSGCIFNGYEKEWTDADLPNFGMFHHSSFYSKSKHAFELASEGLPGSVIRIRMPFSASRNDRNYLIKIRGYKMLIDQINSRTCVEDMSVAVKEMVDDGVFNELSKTLHIVNPEPMSTREIVDMHAEISGSGSCAHFVEESDLELAAPRSNCVLKGSMHQSIMRMPPEHVSMRKCLLGLRI
;
A
#
# COMPACT_ATOMS: atom_id res chain seq x y z
N MET A 1 -21.59 11.03 -5.41
CA MET A 1 -21.79 12.42 -5.87
C MET A 1 -20.60 12.94 -6.64
N VAL A 2 -19.45 13.21 -6.04
CA VAL A 2 -18.26 13.81 -6.73
C VAL A 2 -17.83 13.04 -7.98
N ARG A 3 -17.72 11.70 -7.92
CA ARG A 3 -17.32 10.87 -9.06
C ARG A 3 -18.25 11.04 -10.28
N ARG A 4 -19.55 11.16 -10.04
CA ARG A 4 -20.54 11.39 -11.10
C ARG A 4 -20.41 12.80 -11.69
N MET A 5 -20.22 13.81 -10.84
CA MET A 5 -20.00 15.19 -11.29
C MET A 5 -18.72 15.27 -12.16
N CYS A 6 -17.64 14.61 -11.76
CA CYS A 6 -16.43 14.53 -12.59
C CYS A 6 -16.71 13.91 -13.95
N ALA A 7 -17.48 12.82 -13.99
CA ALA A 7 -17.87 12.17 -15.24
C ALA A 7 -18.69 13.10 -16.15
N ASP A 8 -19.70 13.80 -15.60
CA ASP A 8 -20.55 14.73 -16.32
C ASP A 8 -19.72 15.91 -16.90
N MET A 9 -18.69 16.32 -16.19
CA MET A 9 -17.76 17.38 -16.59
C MET A 9 -16.58 16.88 -17.45
N ARG A 10 -16.51 15.58 -17.74
CA ARG A 10 -15.38 14.94 -18.44
C ARG A 10 -14.02 15.16 -17.75
N ILE A 11 -14.03 15.18 -16.42
CA ILE A 11 -12.82 15.29 -15.60
C ILE A 11 -12.44 13.88 -15.13
N PRO A 12 -11.21 13.41 -15.37
CA PRO A 12 -10.75 12.14 -14.84
C PRO A 12 -10.86 12.09 -13.31
N PHE A 13 -11.43 11.02 -12.79
CA PHE A 13 -11.56 10.81 -11.35
C PHE A 13 -10.70 9.63 -10.90
N LEU A 14 -9.84 9.89 -9.90
CA LEU A 14 -8.96 8.89 -9.32
C LEU A 14 -9.22 8.78 -7.83
N HIS A 15 -9.57 7.58 -7.36
CA HIS A 15 -9.79 7.28 -5.95
C HIS A 15 -8.62 6.50 -5.36
N MET A 16 -8.06 7.02 -4.26
CA MET A 16 -7.05 6.31 -3.48
C MET A 16 -7.72 5.32 -2.52
N SER A 17 -7.64 4.04 -2.84
CA SER A 17 -8.11 2.93 -2.02
C SER A 17 -6.94 2.23 -1.31
N SER A 18 -7.11 0.98 -0.91
CA SER A 18 -6.13 0.24 -0.15
C SER A 18 -6.12 -1.24 -0.50
N GLY A 19 -4.93 -1.82 -0.61
CA GLY A 19 -4.75 -3.26 -0.68
C GLY A 19 -5.01 -4.01 0.64
N CYS A 20 -5.35 -3.30 1.73
CA CYS A 20 -5.77 -3.96 2.98
C CYS A 20 -7.13 -4.67 2.90
N ILE A 21 -7.68 -4.83 1.71
CA ILE A 21 -8.87 -5.63 1.40
C ILE A 21 -8.51 -7.05 0.95
N PHE A 22 -7.22 -7.39 0.94
CA PHE A 22 -6.69 -8.72 0.70
C PHE A 22 -5.96 -9.27 1.93
N ASN A 23 -5.96 -10.59 2.09
CA ASN A 23 -5.23 -11.30 3.14
C ASN A 23 -4.83 -12.70 2.66
N GLY A 24 -3.69 -13.19 3.16
CA GLY A 24 -3.15 -14.51 2.84
C GLY A 24 -2.00 -14.45 1.84
N TYR A 25 -1.25 -15.57 1.81
CA TYR A 25 -0.03 -15.75 1.00
C TYR A 25 -0.14 -16.90 0.01
N GLU A 26 -1.36 -17.38 -0.26
CA GLU A 26 -1.62 -18.45 -1.23
C GLU A 26 -1.26 -18.05 -2.67
N LYS A 27 -1.16 -16.73 -2.90
CA LYS A 27 -0.69 -16.13 -4.14
C LYS A 27 -0.31 -14.67 -3.94
N GLU A 28 0.30 -14.07 -4.95
CA GLU A 28 0.34 -12.61 -5.09
C GLU A 28 -1.01 -12.14 -5.63
N TRP A 29 -1.67 -11.23 -4.91
CA TRP A 29 -2.98 -10.70 -5.27
C TRP A 29 -2.87 -9.67 -6.41
N THR A 30 -3.59 -9.89 -7.48
CA THR A 30 -3.62 -9.02 -8.66
C THR A 30 -4.79 -8.03 -8.58
N ASP A 31 -4.77 -7.01 -9.42
CA ASP A 31 -5.87 -6.04 -9.56
C ASP A 31 -7.16 -6.64 -10.14
N ALA A 32 -7.08 -7.81 -10.78
CA ALA A 32 -8.21 -8.58 -11.28
C ALA A 32 -8.85 -9.50 -10.20
N ASP A 33 -8.18 -9.70 -9.06
CA ASP A 33 -8.71 -10.55 -8.01
C ASP A 33 -9.81 -9.86 -7.19
N LEU A 34 -10.77 -10.67 -6.76
CA LEU A 34 -11.81 -10.20 -5.83
C LEU A 34 -11.25 -10.10 -4.41
N PRO A 35 -11.57 -9.02 -3.68
CA PRO A 35 -11.18 -8.87 -2.28
C PRO A 35 -11.66 -10.03 -1.40
N ASN A 36 -10.77 -10.59 -0.60
CA ASN A 36 -11.06 -11.67 0.34
C ASN A 36 -10.96 -11.23 1.81
N PHE A 37 -10.72 -9.94 2.06
CA PHE A 37 -10.59 -9.37 3.42
C PHE A 37 -11.30 -8.01 3.51
N GLY A 38 -12.59 -7.96 3.20
CA GLY A 38 -13.37 -6.73 3.07
C GLY A 38 -14.75 -6.80 3.74
N MET A 39 -15.72 -6.20 3.09
CA MET A 39 -17.06 -5.97 3.64
C MET A 39 -17.75 -7.24 4.15
N PHE A 40 -17.62 -8.34 3.46
CA PHE A 40 -18.31 -9.61 3.74
C PHE A 40 -17.46 -10.62 4.52
N HIS A 41 -16.29 -10.23 4.99
CA HIS A 41 -15.33 -11.09 5.65
C HIS A 41 -15.09 -10.69 7.10
N HIS A 42 -14.50 -11.58 7.89
CA HIS A 42 -13.96 -11.24 9.19
C HIS A 42 -12.70 -10.39 9.00
N SER A 43 -12.88 -9.05 9.06
CA SER A 43 -11.82 -8.11 8.76
C SER A 43 -11.97 -6.82 9.59
N SER A 44 -10.97 -5.94 9.50
CA SER A 44 -11.00 -4.66 10.21
C SER A 44 -12.09 -3.73 9.65
N PHE A 45 -12.56 -2.80 10.47
CA PHE A 45 -13.48 -1.74 10.03
C PHE A 45 -12.89 -0.94 8.86
N TYR A 46 -11.59 -0.69 8.89
CA TYR A 46 -10.88 0.00 7.79
C TYR A 46 -11.00 -0.79 6.47
N SER A 47 -10.70 -2.09 6.48
CA SER A 47 -10.81 -2.94 5.30
C SER A 47 -12.23 -3.00 4.77
N LYS A 48 -13.22 -3.13 5.68
CA LYS A 48 -14.64 -3.10 5.32
C LYS A 48 -15.04 -1.79 4.66
N SER A 49 -14.63 -0.65 5.22
CA SER A 49 -14.96 0.67 4.68
C SER A 49 -14.35 0.91 3.30
N LYS A 50 -13.11 0.45 3.07
CA LYS A 50 -12.44 0.56 1.75
C LYS A 50 -13.13 -0.30 0.70
N HIS A 51 -13.43 -1.57 1.04
CA HIS A 51 -14.14 -2.47 0.13
C HIS A 51 -15.57 -1.98 -0.15
N ALA A 52 -16.32 -1.53 0.88
CA ALA A 52 -17.65 -0.96 0.68
C ALA A 52 -17.66 0.24 -0.27
N PHE A 53 -16.65 1.11 -0.19
CA PHE A 53 -16.53 2.21 -1.15
C PHE A 53 -16.26 1.71 -2.57
N GLU A 54 -15.42 0.72 -2.77
CA GLU A 54 -15.16 0.14 -4.08
C GLU A 54 -16.44 -0.47 -4.67
N LEU A 55 -17.17 -1.27 -3.90
CA LEU A 55 -18.46 -1.84 -4.30
C LEU A 55 -19.50 -0.76 -4.65
N ALA A 56 -19.65 0.27 -3.80
CA ALA A 56 -20.56 1.38 -4.08
C ALA A 56 -20.16 2.22 -5.30
N SER A 57 -18.93 2.05 -5.78
CA SER A 57 -18.38 2.75 -6.93
C SER A 57 -18.39 1.91 -8.20
N GLU A 58 -18.79 0.65 -8.13
CA GLU A 58 -18.86 -0.25 -9.27
C GLU A 58 -19.76 0.32 -10.38
N GLY A 59 -19.33 0.19 -11.63
CA GLY A 59 -20.04 0.73 -12.78
C GLY A 59 -20.02 2.25 -12.93
N LEU A 60 -19.41 3.00 -11.99
CA LEU A 60 -19.24 4.44 -12.14
C LEU A 60 -17.91 4.78 -12.84
N PRO A 61 -17.87 5.82 -13.68
CA PRO A 61 -16.65 6.27 -14.34
C PRO A 61 -15.55 6.65 -13.32
N GLY A 62 -14.30 6.46 -13.70
CA GLY A 62 -13.12 6.80 -12.89
C GLY A 62 -12.38 5.58 -12.37
N SER A 63 -11.14 5.77 -11.97
CA SER A 63 -10.21 4.70 -11.60
C SER A 63 -9.99 4.61 -10.09
N VAL A 64 -9.58 3.44 -9.64
CA VAL A 64 -9.23 3.13 -8.26
C VAL A 64 -7.77 2.76 -8.20
N ILE A 65 -7.02 3.40 -7.31
CA ILE A 65 -5.64 3.01 -6.99
C ILE A 65 -5.63 2.34 -5.62
N ARG A 66 -5.15 1.11 -5.54
CA ARG A 66 -4.90 0.40 -4.29
C ARG A 66 -3.42 0.50 -3.95
N ILE A 67 -3.13 1.22 -2.89
CA ILE A 67 -1.79 1.28 -2.28
C ILE A 67 -1.75 0.45 -1.01
N ARG A 68 -0.54 0.16 -0.48
CA ARG A 68 -0.41 -0.59 0.76
C ARG A 68 0.72 -0.02 1.62
N MET A 69 0.45 0.10 2.93
CA MET A 69 1.43 0.49 3.94
C MET A 69 2.39 1.60 3.46
N PRO A 70 1.87 2.81 3.13
CA PRO A 70 2.67 3.85 2.50
C PRO A 70 3.82 4.30 3.39
N PHE A 71 4.99 4.46 2.77
CA PHE A 71 6.19 5.00 3.39
C PHE A 71 6.82 6.10 2.55
N SER A 72 7.60 6.97 3.17
CA SER A 72 8.24 8.11 2.50
C SER A 72 9.47 8.62 3.27
N ALA A 73 10.24 9.50 2.66
CA ALA A 73 11.31 10.25 3.34
C ALA A 73 10.78 11.40 4.22
N SER A 74 9.47 11.60 4.30
CA SER A 74 8.85 12.67 5.09
C SER A 74 8.60 12.27 6.53
N ARG A 75 8.90 13.17 7.47
CA ARG A 75 8.56 13.00 8.89
C ARG A 75 7.08 13.28 9.13
N ASN A 76 6.28 12.23 9.17
CA ASN A 76 4.84 12.28 9.37
C ASN A 76 4.41 11.08 10.23
N ASP A 77 3.56 11.29 11.22
CA ASP A 77 3.08 10.24 12.13
C ASP A 77 2.30 9.12 11.42
N ARG A 78 1.83 9.36 10.19
CA ARG A 78 1.18 8.34 9.36
C ARG A 78 2.16 7.54 8.52
N ASN A 79 3.42 7.96 8.43
CA ASN A 79 4.46 7.27 7.69
C ASN A 79 4.77 5.92 8.36
N TYR A 80 4.74 4.85 7.58
CA TYR A 80 5.05 3.50 8.07
C TYR A 80 6.41 3.43 8.79
N LEU A 81 7.44 4.08 8.25
CA LEU A 81 8.79 4.10 8.84
C LEU A 81 8.86 4.78 10.20
N ILE A 82 8.01 5.78 10.43
CA ILE A 82 7.92 6.44 11.74
C ILE A 82 7.16 5.56 12.72
N LYS A 83 6.05 4.94 12.28
CA LYS A 83 5.22 4.08 13.12
C LYS A 83 5.96 2.85 13.61
N ILE A 84 6.68 2.15 12.74
CA ILE A 84 7.38 0.91 13.08
C ILE A 84 8.41 1.10 14.19
N ARG A 85 9.02 2.27 14.28
CA ARG A 85 9.97 2.62 15.34
C ARG A 85 9.32 2.81 16.72
N GLY A 86 8.06 3.19 16.74
CA GLY A 86 7.29 3.39 17.97
C GLY A 86 6.74 2.10 18.58
N TYR A 87 6.76 1.00 17.86
CA TYR A 87 6.21 -0.26 18.36
C TYR A 87 7.22 -1.02 19.20
N LYS A 88 6.79 -1.47 20.38
CA LYS A 88 7.59 -2.32 21.29
C LYS A 88 7.68 -3.76 20.78
N MET A 89 6.63 -4.24 20.16
CA MET A 89 6.53 -5.60 19.60
C MET A 89 6.17 -5.51 18.12
N LEU A 90 6.82 -6.30 17.31
CA LEU A 90 6.65 -6.36 15.87
C LEU A 90 6.30 -7.78 15.44
N ILE A 91 5.50 -7.91 14.41
CA ILE A 91 5.23 -9.17 13.73
C ILE A 91 6.09 -9.21 12.48
N ASP A 92 6.85 -10.29 12.30
CA ASP A 92 7.69 -10.48 11.12
C ASP A 92 6.89 -11.07 9.99
N GLN A 93 6.32 -10.21 9.15
CA GLN A 93 5.49 -10.59 8.00
C GLN A 93 5.97 -9.86 6.74
N ILE A 94 5.98 -10.58 5.63
CA ILE A 94 6.21 -9.99 4.30
C ILE A 94 4.93 -9.29 3.88
N ASN A 95 5.01 -8.02 3.52
CA ASN A 95 3.88 -7.26 3.02
C ASN A 95 4.34 -6.34 1.90
N SER A 96 3.54 -6.19 0.87
CA SER A 96 3.77 -5.13 -0.12
C SER A 96 3.64 -3.75 0.53
N ARG A 97 4.46 -2.82 0.08
CA ARG A 97 4.41 -1.41 0.51
C ARG A 97 4.50 -0.49 -0.70
N THR A 98 4.13 0.76 -0.49
CA THR A 98 4.14 1.79 -1.52
C THR A 98 5.00 2.96 -1.05
N CYS A 99 6.10 3.22 -1.75
CA CYS A 99 6.84 4.47 -1.61
C CYS A 99 6.02 5.61 -2.20
N VAL A 100 5.72 6.63 -1.41
CA VAL A 100 4.86 7.75 -1.84
C VAL A 100 5.52 8.54 -2.97
N GLU A 101 6.83 8.72 -2.93
CA GLU A 101 7.59 9.42 -3.95
C GLU A 101 7.53 8.67 -5.29
N ASP A 102 7.77 7.36 -5.28
CA ASP A 102 7.74 6.54 -6.50
C ASP A 102 6.33 6.46 -7.09
N MET A 103 5.32 6.27 -6.22
CA MET A 103 3.91 6.31 -6.62
C MET A 103 3.55 7.64 -7.28
N SER A 104 4.03 8.76 -6.72
CA SER A 104 3.72 10.09 -7.25
C SER A 104 4.26 10.27 -8.67
N VAL A 105 5.46 9.75 -8.95
CA VAL A 105 6.05 9.76 -10.28
C VAL A 105 5.22 8.87 -11.23
N ALA A 106 4.93 7.63 -10.82
CA ALA A 106 4.16 6.70 -11.64
C ALA A 106 2.75 7.23 -11.97
N VAL A 107 2.05 7.81 -10.98
CA VAL A 107 0.71 8.40 -11.19
C VAL A 107 0.79 9.61 -12.11
N LYS A 108 1.80 10.46 -11.96
CA LYS A 108 1.99 11.61 -12.85
C LYS A 108 2.19 11.17 -14.29
N GLU A 109 3.07 10.20 -14.56
CA GLU A 109 3.27 9.65 -15.88
C GLU A 109 1.96 9.09 -16.47
N MET A 110 1.20 8.32 -15.68
CA MET A 110 -0.09 7.78 -16.12
C MET A 110 -1.13 8.87 -16.42
N VAL A 111 -1.11 9.99 -15.70
CA VAL A 111 -1.97 11.15 -15.99
C VAL A 111 -1.54 11.83 -17.28
N ASP A 112 -0.24 12.07 -17.47
CA ASP A 112 0.32 12.69 -18.67
C ASP A 112 0.05 11.83 -19.92
N ASP A 113 0.11 10.50 -19.79
CA ASP A 113 -0.20 9.53 -20.84
C ASP A 113 -1.71 9.32 -21.08
N GLY A 114 -2.57 10.01 -20.34
CA GLY A 114 -4.03 9.94 -20.49
C GLY A 114 -4.66 8.61 -20.04
N VAL A 115 -3.96 7.79 -19.26
CA VAL A 115 -4.40 6.45 -18.83
C VAL A 115 -5.77 6.48 -18.13
N PHE A 116 -6.10 7.56 -17.48
CA PHE A 116 -7.34 7.73 -16.72
C PHE A 116 -8.48 8.41 -17.49
N ASN A 117 -8.25 8.78 -18.76
CA ASN A 117 -9.23 9.50 -19.55
C ASN A 117 -10.31 8.59 -20.14
N GLU A 118 -9.99 7.34 -20.43
CA GLU A 118 -10.83 6.49 -21.27
C GLU A 118 -11.60 5.39 -20.52
N LEU A 119 -11.11 4.89 -19.40
CA LEU A 119 -11.69 3.72 -18.73
C LEU A 119 -11.60 3.77 -17.20
N SER A 120 -12.61 3.18 -16.56
CA SER A 120 -12.54 2.84 -15.15
C SER A 120 -11.55 1.68 -14.96
N LYS A 121 -10.45 1.93 -14.23
CA LYS A 121 -9.41 0.93 -13.93
C LYS A 121 -9.26 0.76 -12.44
N THR A 122 -8.98 -0.46 -12.02
CA THR A 122 -8.43 -0.73 -10.69
C THR A 122 -6.96 -1.07 -10.86
N LEU A 123 -6.09 -0.40 -10.11
CA LEU A 123 -4.64 -0.55 -10.22
C LEU A 123 -4.03 -0.79 -8.84
N HIS A 124 -3.14 -1.78 -8.75
CA HIS A 124 -2.25 -1.95 -7.61
C HIS A 124 -0.96 -1.17 -7.84
N ILE A 125 -0.67 -0.18 -6.99
CA ILE A 125 0.59 0.57 -7.03
C ILE A 125 1.38 0.24 -5.79
N VAL A 126 2.28 -0.72 -5.92
CA VAL A 126 3.20 -1.17 -4.87
C VAL A 126 4.60 -1.31 -5.45
N ASN A 127 5.62 -1.10 -4.63
CA ASN A 127 6.99 -1.37 -5.03
C ASN A 127 7.19 -2.88 -5.21
N PRO A 128 7.91 -3.33 -6.24
CA PRO A 128 8.24 -4.74 -6.42
C PRO A 128 9.22 -5.23 -5.33
N GLU A 129 9.37 -6.56 -5.23
CA GLU A 129 10.25 -7.23 -4.27
C GLU A 129 9.93 -6.83 -2.81
N PRO A 130 8.78 -7.25 -2.28
CA PRO A 130 8.33 -6.88 -0.94
C PRO A 130 9.26 -7.41 0.14
N MET A 131 9.52 -6.61 1.14
CA MET A 131 10.37 -6.93 2.28
C MET A 131 9.57 -7.44 3.48
N SER A 132 10.23 -8.23 4.33
CA SER A 132 9.71 -8.54 5.68
C SER A 132 9.87 -7.33 6.61
N THR A 133 9.16 -7.39 7.74
CA THR A 133 9.31 -6.36 8.78
C THR A 133 10.72 -6.38 9.37
N ARG A 134 11.30 -7.57 9.52
CA ARG A 134 12.67 -7.78 10.05
C ARG A 134 13.71 -7.13 9.15
N GLU A 135 13.66 -7.40 7.86
CA GLU A 135 14.61 -6.81 6.89
C GLU A 135 14.60 -5.27 6.93
N ILE A 136 13.43 -4.65 7.14
CA ILE A 136 13.31 -3.20 7.25
C ILE A 136 13.96 -2.70 8.55
N VAL A 137 13.74 -3.38 9.66
CA VAL A 137 14.32 -3.04 10.96
C VAL A 137 15.83 -3.19 10.93
N ASP A 138 16.35 -4.26 10.31
CA ASP A 138 17.78 -4.52 10.17
C ASP A 138 18.44 -3.45 9.27
N MET A 139 17.80 -3.11 8.18
CA MET A 139 18.27 -1.99 7.31
C MET A 139 18.29 -0.66 8.04
N HIS A 140 17.28 -0.38 8.88
CA HIS A 140 17.27 0.82 9.70
C HIS A 140 18.42 0.82 10.73
N ALA A 141 18.66 -0.30 11.41
CA ALA A 141 19.75 -0.46 12.37
C ALA A 141 21.13 -0.25 11.69
N GLU A 142 21.32 -0.81 10.50
CA GLU A 142 22.53 -0.62 9.69
C GLU A 142 22.75 0.88 9.36
N ILE A 143 21.72 1.58 8.89
CA ILE A 143 21.83 2.98 8.47
C ILE A 143 22.05 3.93 9.67
N SER A 144 21.36 3.67 10.79
CA SER A 144 21.47 4.52 11.99
C SER A 144 22.70 4.24 12.84
N GLY A 145 23.39 3.13 12.59
CA GLY A 145 24.49 2.65 13.44
C GLY A 145 24.05 2.24 14.85
N SER A 146 22.73 2.13 15.08
CA SER A 146 22.15 1.70 16.35
C SER A 146 21.68 0.26 16.25
N GLY A 147 22.00 -0.56 17.26
CA GLY A 147 21.47 -1.93 17.32
C GLY A 147 19.95 -1.92 17.32
N SER A 148 19.35 -2.93 16.69
CA SER A 148 17.90 -3.11 16.74
C SER A 148 17.47 -3.59 18.13
N CYS A 149 16.58 -2.84 18.78
CA CYS A 149 15.92 -3.26 20.03
C CYS A 149 14.52 -3.82 19.75
N ALA A 150 14.19 -4.14 18.50
CA ALA A 150 12.89 -4.64 18.13
C ALA A 150 12.67 -6.05 18.69
N HIS A 151 11.54 -6.24 19.38
CA HIS A 151 11.10 -7.55 19.83
C HIS A 151 10.07 -8.11 18.86
N PHE A 152 10.42 -9.23 18.22
CA PHE A 152 9.52 -9.91 17.28
C PHE A 152 8.71 -10.98 18.01
N VAL A 153 7.42 -11.01 17.74
CA VAL A 153 6.44 -11.92 18.32
C VAL A 153 5.55 -12.52 17.21
N GLU A 154 4.92 -13.63 17.50
CA GLU A 154 3.88 -14.18 16.62
C GLU A 154 2.59 -13.36 16.73
N GLU A 155 1.80 -13.33 15.65
CA GLU A 155 0.52 -12.60 15.66
C GLU A 155 -0.46 -13.14 16.70
N SER A 156 -0.41 -14.45 16.99
CA SER A 156 -1.19 -15.13 18.02
C SER A 156 -0.90 -14.65 19.46
N ASP A 157 0.28 -14.10 19.70
CA ASP A 157 0.71 -13.62 21.01
C ASP A 157 0.20 -12.21 21.31
N LEU A 158 -0.48 -11.59 20.37
CA LEU A 158 -0.97 -10.23 20.48
C LEU A 158 -2.50 -10.18 20.60
N GLU A 159 -3.00 -9.46 21.61
CA GLU A 159 -4.40 -9.04 21.64
C GLU A 159 -4.64 -7.91 20.64
N LEU A 160 -4.98 -8.26 19.42
CA LEU A 160 -5.25 -7.28 18.37
C LEU A 160 -6.70 -6.79 18.45
N ALA A 161 -6.89 -5.47 18.44
CA ALA A 161 -8.22 -4.84 18.41
C ALA A 161 -9.02 -5.18 17.14
N ALA A 162 -8.35 -5.64 16.08
CA ALA A 162 -8.98 -6.09 14.84
C ALA A 162 -8.03 -7.02 14.07
N PRO A 163 -8.57 -7.92 13.25
CA PRO A 163 -7.77 -8.76 12.36
C PRO A 163 -6.88 -7.91 11.44
N ARG A 164 -5.68 -8.39 11.20
CA ARG A 164 -4.73 -7.76 10.28
C ARG A 164 -4.86 -8.32 8.87
N SER A 165 -4.54 -7.48 7.92
CA SER A 165 -4.36 -7.85 6.53
C SER A 165 -2.87 -8.05 6.30
N ASN A 166 -2.46 -9.26 6.01
CA ASN A 166 -1.08 -9.61 5.63
C ASN A 166 -1.11 -10.28 4.26
N CYS A 167 -0.48 -9.65 3.27
CA CYS A 167 -0.47 -10.19 1.91
C CYS A 167 0.59 -9.51 1.03
N VAL A 168 0.87 -10.17 -0.08
CA VAL A 168 1.66 -9.60 -1.18
C VAL A 168 0.72 -9.25 -2.33
N LEU A 169 0.79 -8.01 -2.79
CA LEU A 169 0.10 -7.54 -4.00
C LEU A 169 1.08 -7.57 -5.17
N LYS A 170 0.60 -8.03 -6.31
CA LYS A 170 1.29 -7.84 -7.57
C LYS A 170 0.96 -6.46 -8.11
N GLY A 171 1.97 -5.66 -8.40
CA GLY A 171 1.79 -4.37 -9.08
C GLY A 171 1.14 -4.56 -10.44
N SER A 172 0.25 -3.65 -10.81
CA SER A 172 -0.41 -3.70 -12.13
C SER A 172 0.59 -3.63 -13.26
N MET A 173 0.27 -4.28 -14.40
CA MET A 173 1.16 -4.39 -15.57
C MET A 173 1.22 -3.10 -16.42
N HIS A 174 1.06 -1.93 -15.77
CA HIS A 174 1.26 -0.66 -16.44
C HIS A 174 2.73 -0.27 -16.42
N GLN A 175 3.25 0.25 -17.54
CA GLN A 175 4.68 0.57 -17.73
C GLN A 175 5.24 1.47 -16.63
N SER A 176 4.51 2.50 -16.21
CA SER A 176 4.96 3.42 -15.16
C SER A 176 5.07 2.74 -13.80
N ILE A 177 4.18 1.78 -13.49
CA ILE A 177 4.23 0.99 -12.25
C ILE A 177 5.39 -0.01 -12.30
N MET A 178 5.57 -0.66 -13.44
CA MET A 178 6.66 -1.63 -13.64
C MET A 178 8.06 -1.01 -13.54
N ARG A 179 8.17 0.32 -13.72
CA ARG A 179 9.42 1.07 -13.55
C ARG A 179 9.69 1.50 -12.12
N MET A 180 8.75 1.30 -11.21
CA MET A 180 9.01 1.62 -9.80
C MET A 180 10.19 0.81 -9.28
N PRO A 181 11.09 1.43 -8.50
CA PRO A 181 12.24 0.71 -7.94
C PRO A 181 11.80 -0.44 -7.01
N PRO A 182 12.63 -1.50 -6.85
CA PRO A 182 12.45 -2.49 -5.80
C PRO A 182 12.27 -1.86 -4.43
N GLU A 183 11.45 -2.50 -3.57
CA GLU A 183 11.08 -1.93 -2.26
C GLU A 183 12.32 -1.60 -1.42
N HIS A 184 13.33 -2.48 -1.40
CA HIS A 184 14.56 -2.27 -0.64
C HIS A 184 15.36 -1.03 -1.08
N VAL A 185 15.34 -0.68 -2.38
CA VAL A 185 16.01 0.51 -2.92
C VAL A 185 15.31 1.78 -2.42
N SER A 186 13.99 1.84 -2.56
CA SER A 186 13.17 2.97 -2.12
C SER A 186 13.18 3.11 -0.60
N MET A 187 13.17 1.97 0.12
CA MET A 187 13.23 1.92 1.58
C MET A 187 14.53 2.54 2.10
N ARG A 188 15.68 2.10 1.55
CA ARG A 188 17.01 2.64 1.92
C ARG A 188 17.08 4.15 1.66
N LYS A 189 16.59 4.61 0.51
CA LYS A 189 16.55 6.03 0.15
C LYS A 189 15.71 6.85 1.15
N CYS A 190 14.53 6.35 1.52
CA CYS A 190 13.65 7.02 2.48
C CYS A 190 14.25 7.06 3.89
N LEU A 191 14.85 5.97 4.36
CA LEU A 191 15.51 5.91 5.66
C LEU A 191 16.68 6.91 5.75
N LEU A 192 17.52 6.99 4.71
CA LEU A 192 18.61 7.98 4.62
C LEU A 192 18.06 9.41 4.61
N GLY A 193 16.96 9.67 3.90
CA GLY A 193 16.31 10.98 3.84
C GLY A 193 15.70 11.43 5.17
N LEU A 194 15.19 10.49 5.95
CA LEU A 194 14.64 10.78 7.28
C LEU A 194 15.72 11.18 8.31
N ARG A 195 17.00 10.85 8.07
CA ARG A 195 18.12 11.13 8.97
C ARG A 195 17.82 10.67 10.41
N ILE A 196 17.36 9.44 10.54
CA ILE A 196 16.96 8.82 11.80
C ILE A 196 17.86 7.65 12.14
#